data_9f63c923d39cf1140a3c00500a839943
#
_entry.id   9f63c923d39cf1140a3c00500a839943
#
_cell.length_a   1.000
_cell.length_b   1.000
_cell.length_c   1.000
_cell.angle_alpha   90.00
_cell.angle_beta   90.00
_cell.angle_gamma   90.00
#
_symmetry.space_group_name_H-M   'P 1'
#
loop_
_entity.id
_entity.type
_entity.pdbx_description
1 polymer ?
#
loop_
_entity_poly.entity_id
_entity_poly.type
_entity_poly.pdbx_seq_one_letter_code
_entity_poly.pdbx_strand_id
1 'polypeptide(L)'
;MTVPAEATRPDNGFIDALHVSGPAGEHAGKLMLFGQFVGSWDLEWAGTGADGEPATATGELHFGWVLGGRAVQDIWIVPGRGQPGEGQPSSAFHGSTIRFYDPSIDAWRSTWV
;
A
#
# COMPACT_ATOMS: atom_id res chain seq x y z
N MET A 1 -20.32 5.95 -24.30
CA MET A 1 -18.88 6.31 -24.30
C MET A 1 -18.13 5.30 -25.16
N THR A 2 -17.30 5.78 -26.04
CA THR A 2 -16.49 4.90 -26.88
C THR A 2 -15.12 4.68 -26.21
N VAL A 3 -14.73 3.43 -26.03
CA VAL A 3 -13.43 3.09 -25.47
C VAL A 3 -12.39 3.08 -26.59
N PRO A 4 -11.31 3.85 -26.49
CA PRO A 4 -10.25 3.79 -27.48
C PRO A 4 -9.63 2.39 -27.56
N ALA A 5 -9.12 2.01 -28.73
CA ALA A 5 -8.48 0.72 -28.90
C ALA A 5 -7.30 0.52 -27.95
N GLU A 6 -6.59 1.60 -27.64
CA GLU A 6 -5.45 1.60 -26.73
C GLU A 6 -5.85 1.18 -25.31
N ALA A 7 -7.08 1.47 -24.89
CA ALA A 7 -7.56 1.12 -23.54
C ALA A 7 -7.79 -0.39 -23.38
N THR A 8 -7.79 -1.16 -24.47
CA THR A 8 -7.95 -2.62 -24.41
C THR A 8 -6.62 -3.36 -24.44
N ARG A 9 -5.50 -2.65 -24.61
CA ARG A 9 -4.19 -3.27 -24.60
C ARG A 9 -3.80 -3.69 -23.18
N PRO A 10 -2.95 -4.74 -23.02
CA PRO A 10 -2.50 -5.18 -21.71
C PRO A 10 -1.39 -4.30 -21.13
N ASP A 11 -1.40 -3.01 -21.43
CA ASP A 11 -0.52 -2.07 -20.78
C ASP A 11 -1.08 -1.70 -19.40
N ASN A 12 -0.25 -1.15 -18.56
CA ASN A 12 -0.63 -0.78 -17.22
C ASN A 12 -0.82 0.72 -17.07
N GLY A 13 -1.78 1.29 -17.82
CA GLY A 13 -2.14 2.70 -17.65
C GLY A 13 -2.51 3.04 -16.22
N PHE A 14 -3.18 2.11 -15.52
CA PHE A 14 -3.48 2.28 -14.10
C PHE A 14 -2.21 2.37 -13.26
N ILE A 15 -1.25 1.49 -13.48
CA ILE A 15 0.02 1.49 -12.74
C ILE A 15 0.80 2.76 -13.04
N ASP A 16 0.85 3.17 -14.30
CA ASP A 16 1.52 4.42 -14.68
C ASP A 16 0.89 5.63 -13.99
N ALA A 17 -0.44 5.65 -13.90
CA ALA A 17 -1.16 6.72 -13.22
C ALA A 17 -0.94 6.72 -11.71
N LEU A 18 -0.69 5.56 -11.11
CA LEU A 18 -0.36 5.47 -9.70
C LEU A 18 1.04 6.01 -9.40
N HIS A 19 1.98 5.83 -10.32
CA HIS A 19 3.38 6.11 -10.06
C HIS A 19 3.63 7.60 -9.87
N VAL A 20 4.24 7.93 -8.74
CA VAL A 20 4.68 9.28 -8.41
C VAL A 20 6.04 9.18 -7.74
N SER A 21 6.96 10.06 -8.13
CA SER A 21 8.34 9.98 -7.67
C SER A 21 8.60 10.63 -6.32
N GLY A 22 7.65 11.41 -5.80
CA GLY A 22 7.84 12.11 -4.53
C GLY A 22 6.60 12.85 -4.08
N PRO A 23 6.70 13.60 -2.97
CA PRO A 23 5.57 14.33 -2.44
C PRO A 23 5.19 15.52 -3.31
N ALA A 24 3.90 15.86 -3.30
CA ALA A 24 3.45 17.14 -3.87
C ALA A 24 4.18 18.29 -3.15
N GLY A 25 4.52 19.34 -3.90
CA GLY A 25 5.29 20.45 -3.35
C GLY A 25 4.59 21.18 -2.22
N GLU A 26 3.26 21.28 -2.32
CA GLU A 26 2.43 21.83 -1.26
C GLU A 26 2.42 20.84 -0.08
N HIS A 27 2.70 21.30 1.12
CA HIS A 27 2.76 20.47 2.32
C HIS A 27 3.83 19.37 2.32
N ALA A 28 4.87 19.48 1.50
CA ALA A 28 5.87 18.44 1.37
C ALA A 28 6.48 18.01 2.72
N GLY A 29 6.69 18.95 3.62
CA GLY A 29 7.22 18.64 4.95
C GLY A 29 6.27 17.77 5.78
N LYS A 30 4.97 18.06 5.74
CA LYS A 30 3.95 17.27 6.44
C LYS A 30 3.83 15.88 5.82
N LEU A 31 3.94 15.79 4.50
CA LEU A 31 3.81 14.53 3.78
C LEU A 31 4.93 13.56 4.11
N MET A 32 6.08 14.03 4.58
CA MET A 32 7.19 13.16 4.93
C MET A 32 6.97 12.40 6.25
N LEU A 33 5.92 12.68 7.01
CA LEU A 33 5.61 11.87 8.19
C LEU A 33 5.47 10.38 7.79
N PHE A 34 4.72 10.07 6.75
CA PHE A 34 4.63 8.72 6.22
C PHE A 34 5.49 8.52 4.98
N GLY A 35 5.80 9.58 4.25
CA GLY A 35 6.65 9.50 3.07
C GLY A 35 8.06 8.98 3.35
N GLN A 36 8.53 9.11 4.59
CA GLN A 36 9.81 8.56 4.99
C GLN A 36 9.87 7.04 4.86
N PHE A 37 8.73 6.36 4.81
CA PHE A 37 8.68 4.91 4.71
C PHE A 37 8.57 4.41 3.26
N VAL A 38 8.49 5.32 2.29
CA VAL A 38 8.38 4.91 0.88
C VAL A 38 9.54 3.99 0.51
N GLY A 39 9.20 2.84 -0.06
CA GLY A 39 10.14 1.77 -0.38
C GLY A 39 9.52 0.40 -0.10
N SER A 40 10.36 -0.61 -0.18
CA SER A 40 9.96 -2.00 0.05
C SER A 40 10.61 -2.52 1.32
N TRP A 41 9.83 -3.26 2.10
CA TRP A 41 10.22 -3.72 3.42
C TRP A 41 9.88 -5.20 3.57
N ASP A 42 10.75 -5.93 4.24
CA ASP A 42 10.39 -7.25 4.75
C ASP A 42 9.54 -7.08 6.00
N LEU A 43 8.47 -7.85 6.08
CA LEU A 43 7.52 -7.76 7.18
C LEU A 43 7.59 -9.02 8.04
N GLU A 44 7.72 -8.84 9.34
CA GLU A 44 7.49 -9.90 10.31
C GLU A 44 6.20 -9.56 11.06
N TRP A 45 5.25 -10.47 11.00
CA TRP A 45 3.97 -10.31 11.68
C TRP A 45 3.90 -11.32 12.83
N ALA A 46 3.43 -10.85 13.97
CA ALA A 46 3.17 -11.69 15.13
C ALA A 46 1.81 -11.33 15.70
N GLY A 47 1.02 -12.33 16.02
CA GLY A 47 -0.31 -12.13 16.54
C GLY A 47 -0.92 -13.42 17.02
N THR A 48 -2.24 -13.43 17.09
CA THR A 48 -3.00 -14.60 17.50
C THR A 48 -3.66 -15.23 16.27
N GLY A 49 -3.46 -16.51 16.08
CA GLY A 49 -4.09 -17.27 15.01
C GLY A 49 -5.56 -17.52 15.26
N ALA A 50 -6.23 -18.09 14.26
CA ALA A 50 -7.65 -18.40 14.35
C ALA A 50 -7.96 -19.44 15.45
N ASP A 51 -6.97 -20.25 15.84
CA ASP A 51 -7.07 -21.23 16.91
C ASP A 51 -6.83 -20.65 18.31
N GLY A 52 -6.61 -19.33 18.41
CA GLY A 52 -6.31 -18.66 19.68
C GLY A 52 -4.87 -18.77 20.13
N GLU A 53 -4.02 -19.43 19.38
CA GLU A 53 -2.61 -19.61 19.72
C GLU A 53 -1.73 -18.53 19.09
N PRO A 54 -0.55 -18.22 19.68
CA PRO A 54 0.39 -17.30 19.05
C PRO A 54 0.78 -17.78 17.65
N ALA A 55 0.82 -16.85 16.73
CA ALA A 55 1.20 -17.12 15.33
C ALA A 55 2.14 -16.05 14.82
N THR A 56 3.03 -16.45 13.94
CA THR A 56 3.94 -15.54 13.26
C THR A 56 3.89 -15.79 11.75
N ALA A 57 4.15 -14.75 10.98
CA ALA A 57 4.24 -14.85 9.54
C ALA A 57 5.25 -13.84 9.02
N THR A 58 5.82 -14.13 7.85
CA THR A 58 6.64 -13.18 7.13
C THR A 58 5.88 -12.70 5.90
N GLY A 59 6.17 -11.49 5.49
CA GLY A 59 5.47 -10.91 4.35
C GLY A 59 6.25 -9.80 3.69
N GLU A 60 5.55 -9.12 2.80
CA GLU A 60 6.05 -7.95 2.09
C GLU A 60 5.22 -6.75 2.48
N LEU A 61 5.88 -5.63 2.57
CA LEU A 61 5.25 -4.34 2.82
C LEU A 61 5.89 -3.32 1.87
N HIS A 62 5.06 -2.71 1.04
CA HIS A 62 5.52 -1.74 0.06
C HIS A 62 4.80 -0.43 0.28
N PHE A 63 5.54 0.66 0.38
CA PHE A 63 4.98 2.00 0.47
C PHE A 63 5.31 2.76 -0.81
N GLY A 64 4.35 3.50 -1.30
CA GLY A 64 4.54 4.34 -2.48
C GLY A 64 3.78 5.65 -2.39
N TRP A 65 4.27 6.64 -3.12
CA TRP A 65 3.53 7.88 -3.33
C TRP A 65 2.42 7.62 -4.33
N VAL A 66 1.24 8.16 -4.07
CA VAL A 66 0.09 8.08 -4.98
C VAL A 66 -0.63 9.42 -5.01
N LEU A 67 -1.63 9.53 -5.87
CA LEU A 67 -2.49 10.72 -5.99
C LEU A 67 -1.66 11.99 -6.20
N GLY A 68 -0.72 11.92 -7.15
CA GLY A 68 0.12 13.07 -7.47
C GLY A 68 1.06 13.47 -6.33
N GLY A 69 1.38 12.56 -5.44
CA GLY A 69 2.23 12.81 -4.29
C GLY A 69 1.50 13.38 -3.08
N ARG A 70 0.17 13.35 -3.09
CA ARG A 70 -0.65 13.86 -1.98
C ARG A 70 -0.94 12.81 -0.93
N ALA A 71 -0.70 11.54 -1.26
CA ALA A 71 -0.99 10.43 -0.36
C ALA A 71 0.15 9.42 -0.41
N VAL A 72 0.23 8.62 0.65
CA VAL A 72 1.11 7.47 0.74
C VAL A 72 0.23 6.24 0.87
N GLN A 73 0.44 5.28 -0.01
CA GLN A 73 -0.28 4.01 0.02
C GLN A 73 0.70 2.90 0.37
N ASP A 74 0.27 1.99 1.22
CA ASP A 74 1.02 0.76 1.46
C ASP A 74 0.25 -0.45 0.95
N ILE A 75 0.99 -1.51 0.63
CA ILE A 75 0.44 -2.82 0.27
C ILE A 75 1.08 -3.85 1.17
N TRP A 76 0.25 -4.62 1.85
CA TRP A 76 0.65 -5.71 2.73
C TRP A 76 0.35 -7.03 2.04
N ILE A 77 1.34 -7.89 1.93
CA ILE A 77 1.19 -9.22 1.35
C ILE A 77 1.74 -10.22 2.37
N VAL A 78 0.85 -10.95 3.02
CA VAL A 78 1.21 -11.92 4.08
C VAL A 78 0.47 -13.24 3.83
N PRO A 79 1.16 -14.35 3.71
CA PRO A 79 2.60 -14.49 3.56
C PRO A 79 3.13 -13.81 2.31
N GLY A 80 4.42 -13.50 2.30
CA GLY A 80 5.05 -12.91 1.13
C GLY A 80 4.96 -13.83 -0.08
N ARG A 81 5.04 -13.24 -1.26
CA ARG A 81 5.01 -14.01 -2.51
C ARG A 81 6.22 -14.95 -2.56
N GLY A 82 5.97 -16.21 -2.93
CA GLY A 82 6.98 -17.25 -2.92
C GLY A 82 7.28 -17.85 -1.56
N GLN A 83 6.62 -17.41 -0.49
CA GLN A 83 6.80 -17.95 0.85
C GLN A 83 5.80 -19.09 1.13
N PRO A 84 6.13 -20.00 2.08
CA PRO A 84 5.18 -21.04 2.48
C PRO A 84 3.87 -20.43 2.94
N GLY A 85 2.75 -21.01 2.51
CA GLY A 85 1.42 -20.54 2.83
C GLY A 85 0.88 -19.48 1.86
N GLU A 86 1.63 -19.11 0.83
CA GLU A 86 1.14 -18.20 -0.20
C GLU A 86 -0.17 -18.71 -0.79
N GLY A 87 -1.17 -17.84 -0.85
CA GLY A 87 -2.47 -18.20 -1.39
C GLY A 87 -3.38 -18.98 -0.45
N GLN A 88 -2.97 -19.27 0.78
CA GLN A 88 -3.81 -19.95 1.78
C GLN A 88 -4.77 -18.95 2.42
N PRO A 89 -6.09 -19.08 2.19
CA PRO A 89 -7.03 -18.05 2.63
C PRO A 89 -7.09 -17.85 4.14
N SER A 90 -6.83 -18.91 4.92
CA SER A 90 -6.98 -18.88 6.37
C SER A 90 -5.85 -18.15 7.11
N SER A 91 -4.72 -17.93 6.45
CA SER A 91 -3.56 -17.31 7.09
C SER A 91 -2.98 -16.15 6.30
N ALA A 92 -3.61 -15.82 5.17
CA ALA A 92 -3.10 -14.82 4.26
C ALA A 92 -3.97 -13.57 4.33
N PHE A 93 -3.33 -12.42 4.17
CA PHE A 93 -4.07 -11.21 3.83
C PHE A 93 -3.28 -10.37 2.84
N HIS A 94 -4.02 -9.68 2.01
CA HIS A 94 -3.52 -8.77 1.02
C HIS A 94 -4.30 -7.48 1.23
N GLY A 95 -3.69 -6.56 1.92
CA GLY A 95 -4.36 -5.34 2.35
C GLY A 95 -3.62 -4.10 1.94
N SER A 96 -4.28 -2.98 2.10
CA SER A 96 -3.75 -1.69 1.69
C SER A 96 -4.26 -0.60 2.61
N THR A 97 -3.40 0.35 2.92
CA THR A 97 -3.80 1.59 3.58
C THR A 97 -3.46 2.76 2.67
N ILE A 98 -4.38 3.69 2.54
CA ILE A 98 -4.10 4.97 1.92
C ILE A 98 -4.13 6.03 3.01
N ARG A 99 -3.05 6.78 3.14
CA ARG A 99 -2.91 7.86 4.13
C ARG A 99 -2.71 9.18 3.40
N PHE A 100 -3.53 10.16 3.74
CA PHE A 100 -3.39 11.48 3.15
C PHE A 100 -3.50 12.56 4.24
N TYR A 101 -2.76 13.63 4.02
CA TYR A 101 -2.77 14.77 4.92
C TYR A 101 -3.94 15.70 4.57
N ASP A 102 -4.73 16.05 5.57
CA ASP A 102 -5.85 16.98 5.42
C ASP A 102 -5.45 18.31 6.06
N PRO A 103 -5.10 19.32 5.25
CA PRO A 103 -4.66 20.60 5.80
C PRO A 103 -5.78 21.37 6.53
N SER A 104 -7.05 21.05 6.27
CA SER A 104 -8.15 21.72 6.93
C SER A 104 -8.22 21.42 8.42
N ILE A 105 -7.66 20.30 8.84
CA ILE A 105 -7.64 19.87 10.24
C ILE A 105 -6.20 19.65 10.76
N ASP A 106 -5.20 19.91 9.92
CA ASP A 106 -3.79 19.66 10.24
C ASP A 106 -3.59 18.23 10.81
N ALA A 107 -4.14 17.26 10.13
CA ALA A 107 -4.08 15.87 10.56
C ALA A 107 -4.09 14.92 9.37
N TRP A 108 -3.62 13.71 9.61
CA TRP A 108 -3.64 12.65 8.62
C TRP A 108 -4.94 11.86 8.72
N ARG A 109 -5.47 11.49 7.56
CA ARG A 109 -6.58 10.54 7.45
C ARG A 109 -6.05 9.26 6.86
N SER A 110 -6.62 8.13 7.25
CA SER A 110 -6.21 6.84 6.71
C SER A 110 -7.42 5.94 6.49
N THR A 111 -7.33 5.11 5.47
CA THR A 111 -8.33 4.09 5.17
C THR A 111 -7.62 2.77 4.92
N TRP A 112 -8.02 1.74 5.64
CA TRP A 112 -7.54 0.37 5.48
C TRP A 112 -8.57 -0.45 4.71
N VAL A 113 -8.07 -1.26 3.77
CA VAL A 113 -8.92 -2.16 2.98
C VAL A 113 -8.38 -3.57 3.06
#